data_70c1243c5917af0b7b8abe1899af8d90
#
_entry.id   70c1243c5917af0b7b8abe1899af8d90
#
_cell.length_a   1.000
_cell.length_b   1.000
_cell.length_c   1.000
_cell.angle_alpha   90.00
_cell.angle_beta   90.00
_cell.angle_gamma   90.00
#
_symmetry.space_group_name_H-M   'P 1'
#
loop_
_entity.id
_entity.type
_entity.pdbx_description
1 polymer ?
#
loop_
_entity_poly.entity_id
_entity_poly.type
_entity_poly.pdbx_seq_one_letter_code
_entity_poly.pdbx_strand_id
1 'polypeptide(L)'
;MALGTLTLRCAVAKVIELPAYGWAPREDQMPAWTALEQGQKDLIVLAAHRRFGKDELGLQAVATKAMQRVGSYYYCLPEYAQARKAIWNGVNHRTGRTRIDDAVPPELIARRDNQEMFIQLKNNSTIQMVGSDNYNSLVGAGPVGMVMSESAIADPAAWGFFRPMLLESKGWAMHISTPRGKNHFHKMVENNRDNPRAFVQVLSANDTGVFTPEQLSIERHNFIQEHGAVLGNALFNQEYLCSFEASTIGAVWGPEIQELKDAGRAGNCGYDPRYPVHTSWDLGIGDDTVVLFWQEVGNEARLIDYYAANDSGLEHYASVLAARQYHYGKHYAPHDIAAREWGAGTTR
;
A
#
# COMPACT_ATOMS: atom_id res chain seq x y z
N MET A 1 -14.14 14.70 -26.76
CA MET A 1 -14.34 13.23 -26.80
C MET A 1 -15.52 12.89 -25.91
N ALA A 2 -16.51 12.20 -26.44
CA ALA A 2 -17.65 11.80 -25.62
C ALA A 2 -17.21 10.76 -24.59
N LEU A 3 -17.56 10.97 -23.33
CA LEU A 3 -17.46 9.93 -22.28
C LEU A 3 -18.17 8.69 -22.81
N GLY A 4 -17.51 7.55 -22.83
CA GLY A 4 -18.11 6.27 -23.17
C GLY A 4 -19.16 5.90 -22.11
N THR A 5 -20.40 6.37 -22.27
CA THR A 5 -21.51 6.01 -21.41
C THR A 5 -22.05 4.66 -21.84
N LEU A 6 -21.95 3.66 -20.97
CA LEU A 6 -22.53 2.34 -21.19
C LEU A 6 -24.02 2.40 -20.82
N THR A 7 -24.89 2.24 -21.83
CA THR A 7 -26.34 2.23 -21.63
C THR A 7 -26.87 0.80 -21.62
N LEU A 8 -27.45 0.36 -20.51
CA LEU A 8 -28.02 -0.98 -20.33
C LEU A 8 -29.55 -0.92 -20.23
N ARG A 9 -30.26 -1.73 -21.02
CA ARG A 9 -31.73 -1.87 -20.93
C ARG A 9 -32.08 -3.07 -20.06
N CYS A 10 -32.82 -2.85 -18.98
CA CYS A 10 -33.41 -3.88 -18.17
C CYS A 10 -34.88 -4.15 -18.62
N ALA A 11 -35.42 -5.34 -18.32
CA ALA A 11 -36.73 -5.82 -18.82
C ALA A 11 -37.96 -4.96 -18.46
N VAL A 12 -37.81 -3.91 -17.65
CA VAL A 12 -38.81 -2.90 -17.39
C VAL A 12 -38.15 -1.54 -17.68
N ALA A 13 -38.16 -1.14 -18.94
CA ALA A 13 -37.88 0.20 -19.51
C ALA A 13 -36.99 1.22 -18.74
N LYS A 14 -36.24 0.82 -17.73
CA LYS A 14 -35.31 1.68 -17.00
C LYS A 14 -33.93 1.53 -17.60
N VAL A 15 -33.48 2.60 -18.22
CA VAL A 15 -32.07 2.69 -18.71
C VAL A 15 -31.18 2.94 -17.51
N ILE A 16 -30.21 2.06 -17.31
CA ILE A 16 -29.18 2.24 -16.28
C ILE A 16 -27.90 2.66 -17.01
N GLU A 17 -27.41 3.83 -16.65
CA GLU A 17 -26.18 4.35 -17.19
C GLU A 17 -25.02 4.07 -16.23
N LEU A 18 -23.85 3.70 -16.77
CA LEU A 18 -22.60 3.60 -16.06
C LEU A 18 -21.58 4.54 -16.71
N PRO A 19 -20.79 5.24 -15.93
CA PRO A 19 -20.76 5.28 -14.45
C PRO A 19 -22.09 5.68 -13.80
N ALA A 20 -22.34 5.10 -12.60
CA ALA A 20 -23.65 5.15 -11.96
C ALA A 20 -24.04 6.56 -11.49
N TYR A 21 -25.35 6.84 -11.49
CA TYR A 21 -25.97 8.05 -10.94
C TYR A 21 -25.41 9.37 -11.49
N GLY A 22 -25.00 9.38 -12.77
CA GLY A 22 -24.44 10.56 -13.41
C GLY A 22 -23.04 10.95 -12.90
N TRP A 23 -22.37 10.04 -12.21
CA TRP A 23 -20.97 10.26 -11.85
C TRP A 23 -20.13 10.41 -13.11
N ALA A 24 -19.22 11.37 -13.09
CA ALA A 24 -18.22 11.56 -14.15
C ALA A 24 -16.87 11.85 -13.51
N PRO A 25 -15.77 11.34 -14.09
CA PRO A 25 -14.45 11.71 -13.64
C PRO A 25 -14.23 13.20 -13.83
N ARG A 26 -13.63 13.84 -12.83
CA ARG A 26 -13.21 15.24 -12.94
C ARG A 26 -12.11 15.38 -13.99
N GLU A 27 -11.81 16.61 -14.38
CA GLU A 27 -10.78 16.91 -15.37
C GLU A 27 -9.43 16.29 -15.02
N ASP A 28 -9.05 16.34 -13.75
CA ASP A 28 -7.82 15.77 -13.20
C ASP A 28 -7.83 14.22 -13.11
N GLN A 29 -9.01 13.60 -13.05
CA GLN A 29 -9.21 12.15 -13.06
C GLN A 29 -9.36 11.57 -14.47
N MET A 30 -9.74 12.40 -15.43
CA MET A 30 -10.05 11.99 -16.80
C MET A 30 -8.90 11.26 -17.51
N PRO A 31 -7.61 11.64 -17.37
CA PRO A 31 -6.53 10.92 -18.02
C PRO A 31 -6.42 9.45 -17.57
N ALA A 32 -6.51 9.17 -16.26
CA ALA A 32 -6.49 7.81 -15.73
C ALA A 32 -7.72 7.00 -16.17
N TRP A 33 -8.90 7.63 -16.15
CA TRP A 33 -10.13 7.01 -16.63
C TRP A 33 -10.04 6.64 -18.13
N THR A 34 -9.59 7.59 -18.97
CA THR A 34 -9.45 7.38 -20.40
C THR A 34 -8.43 6.29 -20.72
N ALA A 35 -7.30 6.25 -20.01
CA ALA A 35 -6.28 5.22 -20.18
C ALA A 35 -6.84 3.82 -19.93
N LEU A 36 -7.70 3.66 -18.92
CA LEU A 36 -8.39 2.40 -18.62
C LEU A 36 -9.47 2.07 -19.67
N GLU A 37 -10.29 3.05 -20.06
CA GLU A 37 -11.40 2.85 -21.01
C GLU A 37 -10.92 2.48 -22.42
N GLN A 38 -9.84 3.06 -22.88
CA GLN A 38 -9.27 2.74 -24.20
C GLN A 38 -8.70 1.31 -24.29
N GLY A 39 -8.46 0.65 -23.15
CA GLY A 39 -7.97 -0.73 -23.12
C GLY A 39 -6.54 -0.92 -23.65
N GLN A 40 -5.82 0.17 -23.90
CA GLN A 40 -4.43 0.13 -24.36
C GLN A 40 -3.43 -0.02 -23.21
N LYS A 41 -3.88 0.30 -21.98
CA LYS A 41 -3.10 0.22 -20.77
C LYS A 41 -3.70 -0.86 -19.86
N ASP A 42 -2.87 -1.80 -19.47
CA ASP A 42 -3.25 -2.86 -18.53
C ASP A 42 -2.80 -2.56 -17.08
N LEU A 43 -1.98 -1.54 -16.89
CA LEU A 43 -1.55 -1.06 -15.59
C LEU A 43 -1.78 0.46 -15.47
N ILE A 44 -2.55 0.86 -14.47
CA ILE A 44 -2.76 2.25 -14.09
C ILE A 44 -2.12 2.47 -12.72
N VAL A 45 -1.22 3.44 -12.59
CA VAL A 45 -0.58 3.79 -11.32
C VAL A 45 -0.88 5.27 -11.03
N LEU A 46 -1.68 5.51 -10.01
CA LEU A 46 -2.13 6.85 -9.63
C LEU A 46 -1.66 7.18 -8.21
N ALA A 47 -0.61 7.96 -8.11
CA ALA A 47 -0.19 8.60 -6.87
C ALA A 47 -0.90 9.95 -6.74
N ALA A 48 -1.82 10.08 -5.81
CA ALA A 48 -2.59 11.31 -5.67
C ALA A 48 -2.78 11.70 -4.21
N HIS A 49 -2.91 13.00 -3.98
CA HIS A 49 -3.03 13.58 -2.66
C HIS A 49 -4.26 13.07 -1.87
N ARG A 50 -4.26 13.32 -0.58
CA ARG A 50 -5.39 13.01 0.29
C ARG A 50 -6.66 13.71 -0.19
N ARG A 51 -7.82 13.04 -0.14
CA ARG A 51 -9.13 13.57 -0.61
C ARG A 51 -9.26 13.76 -2.12
N PHE A 52 -8.35 13.27 -2.92
CA PHE A 52 -8.46 13.27 -4.38
C PHE A 52 -9.71 12.53 -4.90
N GLY A 53 -10.30 11.61 -4.15
CA GLY A 53 -11.41 10.77 -4.63
C GLY A 53 -10.93 9.51 -5.36
N LYS A 54 -9.75 9.01 -5.02
CA LYS A 54 -9.14 7.79 -5.62
C LYS A 54 -10.08 6.58 -5.56
N ASP A 55 -10.69 6.32 -4.39
CA ASP A 55 -11.57 5.17 -4.21
C ASP A 55 -12.86 5.29 -5.03
N GLU A 56 -13.41 6.49 -5.15
CA GLU A 56 -14.60 6.73 -5.97
C GLU A 56 -14.31 6.42 -7.44
N LEU A 57 -13.17 6.92 -7.97
CA LEU A 57 -12.68 6.62 -9.31
C LEU A 57 -12.50 5.10 -9.51
N GLY A 58 -11.84 4.41 -8.57
CA GLY A 58 -11.57 2.98 -8.64
C GLY A 58 -12.83 2.13 -8.58
N LEU A 59 -13.80 2.48 -7.74
CA LEU A 59 -15.08 1.77 -7.64
C LEU A 59 -15.91 1.91 -8.91
N GLN A 60 -16.03 3.12 -9.46
CA GLN A 60 -16.71 3.35 -10.71
C GLN A 60 -16.04 2.62 -11.88
N ALA A 61 -14.69 2.55 -11.88
CA ALA A 61 -13.93 1.79 -12.87
C ALA A 61 -14.25 0.28 -12.78
N VAL A 62 -14.22 -0.30 -11.59
CA VAL A 62 -14.58 -1.72 -11.38
C VAL A 62 -16.00 -2.01 -11.83
N ALA A 63 -16.98 -1.20 -11.42
CA ALA A 63 -18.38 -1.40 -11.78
C ALA A 63 -18.60 -1.33 -13.29
N THR A 64 -18.04 -0.32 -13.93
CA THR A 64 -18.16 -0.13 -15.39
C THR A 64 -17.50 -1.27 -16.16
N LYS A 65 -16.26 -1.65 -15.80
CA LYS A 65 -15.54 -2.75 -16.44
C LYS A 65 -16.18 -4.10 -16.22
N ALA A 66 -16.78 -4.35 -15.05
CA ALA A 66 -17.49 -5.57 -14.76
C ALA A 66 -18.75 -5.75 -15.62
N MET A 67 -19.34 -4.67 -16.07
CA MET A 67 -20.47 -4.72 -17.03
C MET A 67 -20.01 -4.83 -18.49
N GLN A 68 -18.83 -4.31 -18.83
CA GLN A 68 -18.26 -4.38 -20.18
C GLN A 68 -17.69 -5.78 -20.52
N ARG A 69 -17.07 -6.46 -19.54
CA ARG A 69 -16.48 -7.78 -19.71
C ARG A 69 -16.86 -8.69 -18.54
N VAL A 70 -17.43 -9.84 -18.85
CA VAL A 70 -17.78 -10.85 -17.85
C VAL A 70 -16.50 -11.43 -17.22
N GLY A 71 -16.46 -11.46 -15.88
CA GLY A 71 -15.35 -12.00 -15.14
C GLY A 71 -15.38 -11.61 -13.66
N SER A 72 -14.35 -12.02 -12.93
CA SER A 72 -14.16 -11.65 -11.51
C SER A 72 -13.37 -10.37 -11.39
N TYR A 73 -13.82 -9.47 -10.53
CA TYR A 73 -13.19 -8.18 -10.26
C TYR A 73 -12.93 -8.02 -8.77
N TYR A 74 -11.71 -7.61 -8.43
CA TYR A 74 -11.31 -7.40 -7.04
C TYR A 74 -11.09 -5.92 -6.73
N TYR A 75 -11.57 -5.52 -5.56
CA TYR A 75 -11.22 -4.25 -4.94
C TYR A 75 -10.44 -4.55 -3.68
N CYS A 76 -9.12 -4.35 -3.72
CA CYS A 76 -8.18 -4.74 -2.68
C CYS A 76 -7.78 -3.52 -1.84
N LEU A 77 -7.86 -3.66 -0.51
CA LEU A 77 -7.27 -2.74 0.45
C LEU A 77 -6.14 -3.44 1.23
N PRO A 78 -5.32 -2.71 1.99
CA PRO A 78 -4.29 -3.31 2.83
C PRO A 78 -4.84 -4.40 3.76
N GLU A 79 -5.93 -4.13 4.44
CA GLU A 79 -6.60 -5.05 5.35
C GLU A 79 -8.06 -5.28 4.94
N TYR A 80 -8.54 -6.53 5.07
CA TYR A 80 -9.94 -6.89 4.81
C TYR A 80 -10.93 -6.09 5.68
N ALA A 81 -10.56 -5.82 6.94
CA ALA A 81 -11.37 -5.00 7.85
C ALA A 81 -11.50 -3.54 7.38
N GLN A 82 -10.46 -2.99 6.75
CA GLN A 82 -10.51 -1.64 6.17
C GLN A 82 -11.45 -1.58 4.98
N ALA A 83 -11.45 -2.61 4.12
CA ALA A 83 -12.39 -2.71 2.99
C ALA A 83 -13.84 -2.65 3.47
N ARG A 84 -14.14 -3.35 4.57
CA ARG A 84 -15.48 -3.33 5.18
C ARG A 84 -15.87 -1.94 5.68
N LYS A 85 -14.99 -1.28 6.41
CA LYS A 85 -15.28 0.03 7.00
C LYS A 85 -15.33 1.15 5.97
N ALA A 86 -14.33 1.19 5.08
CA ALA A 86 -14.14 2.32 4.18
C ALA A 86 -15.00 2.26 2.92
N ILE A 87 -15.25 1.07 2.39
CA ILE A 87 -15.92 0.87 1.10
C ILE A 87 -17.31 0.27 1.28
N TRP A 88 -17.40 -0.90 1.91
CA TRP A 88 -18.66 -1.66 1.96
C TRP A 88 -19.72 -0.99 2.83
N ASN A 89 -19.34 -0.56 4.03
CA ASN A 89 -20.23 0.14 4.98
C ASN A 89 -20.04 1.66 4.97
N GLY A 90 -18.96 2.15 4.32
CA GLY A 90 -18.63 3.57 4.30
C GLY A 90 -19.68 4.37 3.55
N VAL A 91 -20.35 5.31 4.23
CA VAL A 91 -21.39 6.16 3.64
C VAL A 91 -20.77 7.39 2.98
N ASN A 92 -21.19 7.66 1.77
CA ASN A 92 -20.90 8.91 1.08
C ASN A 92 -21.85 9.99 1.60
N HIS A 93 -21.31 10.98 2.30
CA HIS A 93 -22.10 12.06 2.93
C HIS A 93 -22.89 12.92 1.91
N ARG A 94 -22.46 12.95 0.64
CA ARG A 94 -23.14 13.70 -0.42
C ARG A 94 -24.37 13.01 -0.95
N THR A 95 -24.36 11.67 -0.99
CA THR A 95 -25.43 10.88 -1.60
C THR A 95 -26.28 10.14 -0.56
N GLY A 96 -25.77 9.97 0.66
CA GLY A 96 -26.40 9.16 1.72
C GLY A 96 -26.32 7.65 1.49
N ARG A 97 -25.75 7.20 0.36
CA ARG A 97 -25.57 5.78 0.03
C ARG A 97 -24.20 5.29 0.51
N THR A 98 -24.03 3.97 0.62
CA THR A 98 -22.69 3.41 0.80
C THR A 98 -21.86 3.63 -0.46
N ARG A 99 -20.54 3.68 -0.34
CA ARG A 99 -19.66 3.90 -1.48
C ARG A 99 -19.79 2.82 -2.55
N ILE A 100 -20.00 1.56 -2.13
CA ILE A 100 -20.24 0.47 -3.08
C ILE A 100 -21.58 0.63 -3.80
N ASP A 101 -22.63 1.11 -3.13
CA ASP A 101 -23.94 1.33 -3.74
C ASP A 101 -23.97 2.58 -4.63
N ASP A 102 -23.05 3.53 -4.44
CA ASP A 102 -22.83 4.65 -5.36
C ASP A 102 -22.21 4.20 -6.70
N ALA A 103 -21.45 3.11 -6.68
CA ALA A 103 -20.81 2.58 -7.90
C ALA A 103 -21.61 1.48 -8.57
N VAL A 104 -22.31 0.63 -7.78
CA VAL A 104 -23.06 -0.53 -8.26
C VAL A 104 -24.54 -0.37 -7.93
N PRO A 105 -25.36 0.13 -8.86
CA PRO A 105 -26.79 0.24 -8.67
C PRO A 105 -27.46 -1.09 -8.32
N PRO A 106 -28.39 -1.14 -7.36
CA PRO A 106 -29.07 -2.37 -6.95
C PRO A 106 -29.73 -3.12 -8.11
N GLU A 107 -30.18 -2.40 -9.12
CA GLU A 107 -30.81 -2.95 -10.32
C GLU A 107 -29.87 -3.85 -11.15
N LEU A 108 -28.55 -3.68 -11.02
CA LEU A 108 -27.54 -4.51 -11.69
C LEU A 108 -27.19 -5.77 -10.90
N ILE A 109 -27.57 -5.85 -9.62
CA ILE A 109 -27.19 -6.91 -8.71
C ILE A 109 -28.15 -8.11 -8.87
N ALA A 110 -27.58 -9.29 -9.10
CA ALA A 110 -28.27 -10.57 -9.06
C ALA A 110 -28.22 -11.20 -7.66
N ARG A 111 -27.07 -11.12 -7.01
CA ARG A 111 -26.83 -11.63 -5.65
C ARG A 111 -25.86 -10.72 -4.91
N ARG A 112 -26.11 -10.47 -3.62
CA ARG A 112 -25.19 -9.78 -2.71
C ARG A 112 -24.98 -10.61 -1.44
N ASP A 113 -23.73 -10.75 -1.05
CA ASP A 113 -23.32 -11.35 0.20
C ASP A 113 -22.59 -10.32 1.04
N ASN A 114 -23.20 -9.89 2.14
CA ASN A 114 -22.63 -8.85 3.00
C ASN A 114 -21.53 -9.40 3.92
N GLN A 115 -21.53 -10.69 4.20
CA GLN A 115 -20.50 -11.31 5.04
C GLN A 115 -19.20 -11.41 4.27
N GLU A 116 -19.25 -11.86 3.02
CA GLU A 116 -18.11 -12.00 2.14
C GLU A 116 -17.77 -10.73 1.36
N MET A 117 -18.55 -9.65 1.53
CA MET A 117 -18.43 -8.42 0.72
C MET A 117 -18.38 -8.72 -0.78
N PHE A 118 -19.28 -9.55 -1.23
CA PHE A 118 -19.35 -10.10 -2.58
C PHE A 118 -20.64 -9.68 -3.28
N ILE A 119 -20.52 -9.29 -4.55
CA ILE A 119 -21.64 -8.97 -5.45
C ILE A 119 -21.51 -9.81 -6.71
N GLN A 120 -22.61 -10.48 -7.10
CA GLN A 120 -22.78 -11.02 -8.44
C GLN A 120 -23.71 -10.12 -9.23
N LEU A 121 -23.27 -9.68 -10.39
CA LEU A 121 -24.04 -8.86 -11.32
C LEU A 121 -24.93 -9.71 -12.21
N LYS A 122 -25.98 -9.12 -12.80
CA LYS A 122 -26.91 -9.81 -13.70
C LYS A 122 -26.29 -10.34 -15.00
N ASN A 123 -25.11 -9.83 -15.39
CA ASN A 123 -24.32 -10.37 -16.49
C ASN A 123 -23.37 -11.52 -16.07
N ASN A 124 -23.49 -12.02 -14.84
CA ASN A 124 -22.63 -13.03 -14.19
C ASN A 124 -21.21 -12.56 -13.80
N SER A 125 -20.86 -11.30 -14.00
CA SER A 125 -19.61 -10.79 -13.41
C SER A 125 -19.71 -10.75 -11.88
N THR A 126 -18.57 -10.85 -11.23
CA THR A 126 -18.47 -10.75 -9.77
C THR A 126 -17.57 -9.60 -9.34
N ILE A 127 -17.96 -8.92 -8.27
CA ILE A 127 -17.15 -7.89 -7.61
C ILE A 127 -16.96 -8.30 -6.16
N GLN A 128 -15.72 -8.39 -5.69
CA GLN A 128 -15.39 -8.79 -4.33
C GLN A 128 -14.40 -7.83 -3.71
N MET A 129 -14.67 -7.43 -2.46
CA MET A 129 -13.70 -6.72 -1.63
C MET A 129 -12.73 -7.72 -1.02
N VAL A 130 -11.43 -7.45 -1.10
CA VAL A 130 -10.38 -8.33 -0.60
C VAL A 130 -9.35 -7.53 0.20
N GLY A 131 -8.59 -8.21 1.08
CA GLY A 131 -7.47 -7.62 1.79
C GLY A 131 -6.13 -8.15 1.24
N SER A 132 -5.12 -7.30 1.18
CA SER A 132 -3.76 -7.76 0.86
C SER A 132 -3.13 -8.55 2.01
N ASP A 133 -3.67 -8.44 3.21
CA ASP A 133 -3.30 -9.22 4.40
C ASP A 133 -3.67 -10.71 4.31
N ASN A 134 -4.57 -11.09 3.40
CA ASN A 134 -5.03 -12.46 3.23
C ASN A 134 -5.12 -12.89 1.75
N TYR A 135 -4.20 -12.42 0.91
CA TYR A 135 -4.21 -12.71 -0.53
C TYR A 135 -4.10 -14.22 -0.87
N ASN A 136 -3.45 -15.00 0.00
CA ASN A 136 -3.31 -16.46 -0.18
C ASN A 136 -4.65 -17.22 -0.18
N SER A 137 -5.70 -16.68 0.44
CA SER A 137 -7.03 -17.29 0.44
C SER A 137 -7.75 -17.20 -0.92
N LEU A 138 -7.22 -16.43 -1.85
CA LEU A 138 -7.81 -16.14 -3.17
C LEU A 138 -7.25 -17.04 -4.28
N VAL A 139 -6.58 -18.14 -3.92
CA VAL A 139 -6.03 -19.13 -4.88
C VAL A 139 -7.14 -19.73 -5.74
N GLY A 140 -6.94 -19.72 -7.05
CA GLY A 140 -7.81 -20.38 -8.03
C GLY A 140 -8.92 -19.53 -8.66
N ALA A 141 -9.13 -18.29 -8.21
CA ALA A 141 -10.11 -17.36 -8.77
C ALA A 141 -9.39 -16.15 -9.40
N GLY A 142 -8.84 -16.32 -10.59
CA GLY A 142 -8.10 -15.26 -11.29
C GLY A 142 -9.00 -14.07 -11.65
N PRO A 143 -8.68 -12.83 -11.20
CA PRO A 143 -9.42 -11.65 -11.61
C PRO A 143 -9.12 -11.27 -13.07
N VAL A 144 -10.10 -10.64 -13.72
CA VAL A 144 -9.92 -9.98 -15.02
C VAL A 144 -9.71 -8.47 -14.88
N GLY A 145 -9.88 -7.96 -13.68
CA GLY A 145 -9.57 -6.57 -13.34
C GLY A 145 -9.52 -6.38 -11.83
N MET A 146 -8.63 -5.51 -11.38
CA MET A 146 -8.54 -5.19 -9.96
C MET A 146 -8.12 -3.75 -9.70
N VAL A 147 -8.56 -3.24 -8.57
CA VAL A 147 -8.06 -2.01 -7.98
C VAL A 147 -7.34 -2.35 -6.68
N MET A 148 -6.11 -1.88 -6.51
CA MET A 148 -5.37 -1.92 -5.26
C MET A 148 -5.36 -0.52 -4.65
N SER A 149 -6.26 -0.29 -3.71
CA SER A 149 -6.37 0.96 -2.97
C SER A 149 -5.37 0.99 -1.82
N GLU A 150 -4.87 2.19 -1.50
CA GLU A 150 -3.81 2.43 -0.53
C GLU A 150 -2.58 1.52 -0.77
N SER A 151 -2.23 1.39 -2.06
CA SER A 151 -1.19 0.47 -2.54
C SER A 151 0.17 0.70 -1.91
N ALA A 152 0.46 1.92 -1.43
CA ALA A 152 1.72 2.23 -0.74
C ALA A 152 1.88 1.54 0.62
N ILE A 153 0.79 1.09 1.24
CA ILE A 153 0.80 0.38 2.54
C ILE A 153 0.24 -1.04 2.45
N ALA A 154 -0.15 -1.48 1.24
CA ALA A 154 -0.55 -2.86 0.99
C ALA A 154 0.67 -3.80 1.03
N ASP A 155 0.44 -5.08 1.33
CA ASP A 155 1.49 -6.09 1.24
C ASP A 155 2.00 -6.20 -0.21
N PRO A 156 3.29 -5.93 -0.48
CA PRO A 156 3.84 -6.02 -1.83
C PRO A 156 3.81 -7.45 -2.41
N ALA A 157 3.78 -8.49 -1.58
CA ALA A 157 3.68 -9.88 -2.02
C ALA A 157 2.32 -10.15 -2.69
N ALA A 158 1.25 -9.47 -2.27
CA ALA A 158 -0.07 -9.58 -2.88
C ALA A 158 -0.03 -9.21 -4.37
N TRP A 159 0.69 -8.16 -4.75
CA TRP A 159 0.85 -7.80 -6.16
C TRP A 159 1.61 -8.88 -6.95
N GLY A 160 2.66 -9.44 -6.37
CA GLY A 160 3.39 -10.57 -6.96
C GLY A 160 2.50 -11.78 -7.23
N PHE A 161 1.53 -12.01 -6.34
CA PHE A 161 0.54 -13.08 -6.44
C PHE A 161 -0.53 -12.84 -7.53
N PHE A 162 -1.12 -11.63 -7.60
CA PHE A 162 -2.19 -11.33 -8.55
C PHE A 162 -1.71 -11.09 -9.98
N ARG A 163 -0.51 -10.57 -10.16
CA ARG A 163 0.04 -10.21 -11.47
C ARG A 163 0.03 -11.36 -12.49
N PRO A 164 0.44 -12.61 -12.17
CA PRO A 164 0.36 -13.73 -13.11
C PRO A 164 -1.07 -14.06 -13.55
N MET A 165 -2.05 -13.96 -12.63
CA MET A 165 -3.46 -14.20 -12.92
C MET A 165 -4.04 -13.16 -13.89
N LEU A 166 -3.68 -11.89 -13.71
CA LEU A 166 -4.06 -10.82 -14.62
C LEU A 166 -3.41 -10.95 -15.98
N LEU A 167 -2.17 -11.44 -16.03
CA LEU A 167 -1.47 -11.72 -17.30
C LEU A 167 -2.17 -12.84 -18.09
N GLU A 168 -2.54 -13.93 -17.42
CA GLU A 168 -3.27 -15.05 -18.02
C GLU A 168 -4.63 -14.60 -18.55
N SER A 169 -5.39 -13.89 -17.73
CA SER A 169 -6.71 -13.39 -18.08
C SER A 169 -6.69 -12.22 -19.09
N LYS A 170 -5.52 -11.67 -19.43
CA LYS A 170 -5.39 -10.38 -20.15
C LYS A 170 -6.21 -9.30 -19.46
N GLY A 171 -6.08 -9.26 -18.15
CA GLY A 171 -6.77 -8.34 -17.28
C GLY A 171 -6.04 -7.01 -17.11
N TRP A 172 -6.56 -6.18 -16.23
CA TRP A 172 -6.00 -4.88 -15.89
C TRP A 172 -5.87 -4.69 -14.37
N ALA A 173 -4.95 -3.83 -13.96
CA ALA A 173 -4.81 -3.39 -12.58
C ALA A 173 -4.76 -1.87 -12.46
N MET A 174 -5.36 -1.34 -11.42
CA MET A 174 -5.23 0.08 -11.03
C MET A 174 -4.70 0.16 -9.60
N HIS A 175 -3.49 0.67 -9.44
CA HIS A 175 -2.88 0.96 -8.14
C HIS A 175 -3.12 2.43 -7.80
N ILE A 176 -3.80 2.67 -6.70
CA ILE A 176 -4.11 4.02 -6.21
C ILE A 176 -3.60 4.20 -4.80
N SER A 177 -2.88 5.27 -4.53
CA SER A 177 -2.38 5.58 -3.19
C SER A 177 -1.99 7.04 -3.01
N THR A 178 -1.93 7.49 -1.75
CA THR A 178 -1.09 8.60 -1.34
C THR A 178 0.33 8.06 -1.11
N PRO A 179 1.40 8.77 -1.48
CA PRO A 179 2.77 8.36 -1.21
C PRO A 179 3.06 8.03 0.26
N ARG A 180 3.95 7.07 0.50
CA ARG A 180 4.43 6.67 1.83
C ARG A 180 5.94 6.44 1.80
N GLY A 181 6.69 7.51 1.55
CA GLY A 181 8.13 7.41 1.37
C GLY A 181 8.57 6.62 0.12
N LYS A 182 9.86 6.31 0.00
CA LYS A 182 10.45 5.58 -1.13
C LYS A 182 10.31 4.06 -0.96
N ASN A 183 9.09 3.56 -0.94
CA ASN A 183 8.76 2.15 -0.79
C ASN A 183 8.50 1.44 -2.13
N HIS A 184 7.86 0.27 -2.08
CA HIS A 184 7.49 -0.52 -3.27
C HIS A 184 6.55 0.24 -4.23
N PHE A 185 5.65 1.08 -3.73
CA PHE A 185 4.76 1.89 -4.56
C PHE A 185 5.53 3.00 -5.31
N HIS A 186 6.51 3.64 -4.66
CA HIS A 186 7.42 4.56 -5.33
C HIS A 186 8.19 3.86 -6.46
N LYS A 187 8.75 2.67 -6.19
CA LYS A 187 9.41 1.86 -7.25
C LYS A 187 8.45 1.53 -8.39
N MET A 188 7.19 1.25 -8.10
CA MET A 188 6.16 0.99 -9.12
C MET A 188 5.92 2.23 -9.99
N VAL A 189 5.82 3.42 -9.40
CA VAL A 189 5.71 4.70 -10.11
C VAL A 189 6.90 4.90 -11.04
N GLU A 190 8.13 4.80 -10.51
CA GLU A 190 9.34 5.08 -11.29
C GLU A 190 9.57 4.06 -12.41
N ASN A 191 9.42 2.77 -12.12
CA ASN A 191 9.69 1.70 -13.11
C ASN A 191 8.67 1.66 -14.26
N ASN A 192 7.52 2.31 -14.10
CA ASN A 192 6.46 2.27 -15.11
C ASN A 192 6.24 3.60 -15.84
N ARG A 193 7.05 4.66 -15.59
CA ARG A 193 6.93 5.94 -16.30
C ARG A 193 7.02 5.80 -17.81
N ASP A 194 7.97 4.98 -18.28
CA ASP A 194 8.24 4.78 -19.71
C ASP A 194 7.65 3.46 -20.26
N ASN A 195 6.86 2.75 -19.44
CA ASN A 195 6.23 1.50 -19.86
C ASN A 195 5.05 1.79 -20.79
N PRO A 196 5.09 1.37 -22.08
CA PRO A 196 4.02 1.67 -23.03
C PRO A 196 2.68 1.04 -22.66
N ARG A 197 2.66 0.02 -21.81
CA ARG A 197 1.44 -0.65 -21.31
C ARG A 197 0.94 -0.08 -20.00
N ALA A 198 1.67 0.84 -19.38
CA ALA A 198 1.26 1.50 -18.15
C ALA A 198 0.81 2.94 -18.40
N PHE A 199 -0.07 3.42 -17.55
CA PHE A 199 -0.36 4.84 -17.36
C PHE A 199 0.05 5.21 -15.94
N VAL A 200 0.93 6.20 -15.80
CA VAL A 200 1.42 6.66 -14.50
C VAL A 200 1.10 8.14 -14.36
N GLN A 201 0.47 8.49 -13.24
CA GLN A 201 0.17 9.88 -12.93
C GLN A 201 0.45 10.17 -11.45
N VAL A 202 1.08 11.33 -11.19
CA VAL A 202 1.31 11.86 -9.84
C VAL A 202 0.62 13.22 -9.77
N LEU A 203 -0.31 13.38 -8.83
CA LEU A 203 -1.16 14.57 -8.71
C LEU A 203 -1.12 15.14 -7.29
N SER A 204 -0.53 16.30 -7.14
CA SER A 204 -0.55 17.08 -5.91
C SER A 204 -1.87 17.85 -5.74
N ALA A 205 -2.13 18.35 -4.53
CA ALA A 205 -3.29 19.20 -4.26
C ALA A 205 -3.25 20.52 -5.05
N ASN A 206 -2.06 20.97 -5.44
CA ASN A 206 -1.90 22.16 -6.29
C ASN A 206 -2.36 21.92 -7.73
N ASP A 207 -2.27 20.67 -8.22
CA ASP A 207 -2.62 20.32 -9.59
C ASP A 207 -4.13 20.13 -9.77
N THR A 208 -4.86 19.87 -8.70
CA THR A 208 -6.26 19.42 -8.77
C THR A 208 -7.28 20.49 -8.36
N GLY A 209 -6.85 21.53 -7.66
CA GLY A 209 -7.75 22.56 -7.14
C GLY A 209 -8.83 22.08 -6.16
N VAL A 210 -8.67 20.85 -5.60
CA VAL A 210 -9.61 20.30 -4.59
C VAL A 210 -9.62 21.14 -3.32
N PHE A 211 -8.50 21.75 -3.01
CA PHE A 211 -8.32 22.66 -1.87
C PHE A 211 -7.93 24.04 -2.34
N THR A 212 -8.41 25.07 -1.65
CA THR A 212 -7.93 26.44 -1.89
C THR A 212 -6.52 26.62 -1.30
N PRO A 213 -5.74 27.59 -1.80
CA PRO A 213 -4.43 27.92 -1.23
C PRO A 213 -4.48 28.23 0.27
N GLU A 214 -5.55 28.89 0.73
CA GLU A 214 -5.77 29.21 2.14
C GLU A 214 -5.96 27.94 2.98
N GLN A 215 -6.77 26.98 2.49
CA GLN A 215 -6.98 25.69 3.15
C GLN A 215 -5.67 24.90 3.27
N LEU A 216 -4.86 24.88 2.20
CA LEU A 216 -3.56 24.22 2.22
C LEU A 216 -2.57 24.92 3.18
N SER A 217 -2.60 26.24 3.26
CA SER A 217 -1.77 27.01 4.19
C SER A 217 -2.12 26.72 5.66
N ILE A 218 -3.41 26.70 5.98
CA ILE A 218 -3.91 26.39 7.33
C ILE A 218 -3.51 24.96 7.70
N GLU A 219 -3.74 24.01 6.82
CA GLU A 219 -3.44 22.61 7.08
C GLU A 219 -1.94 22.37 7.26
N ARG A 220 -1.10 23.03 6.45
CA ARG A 220 0.36 22.99 6.62
C ARG A 220 0.78 23.54 7.98
N HIS A 221 0.16 24.63 8.41
CA HIS A 221 0.41 25.21 9.74
C HIS A 221 0.05 24.20 10.85
N ASN A 222 -1.10 23.53 10.73
CA ASN A 222 -1.53 22.51 11.69
C ASN A 222 -0.51 21.37 11.81
N PHE A 223 -0.05 20.82 10.66
CA PHE A 223 0.98 19.77 10.64
C PHE A 223 2.28 20.24 11.35
N ILE A 224 2.69 21.49 11.13
CA ILE A 224 3.88 22.05 11.77
C ILE A 224 3.68 22.21 13.29
N GLN A 225 2.50 22.64 13.73
CA GLN A 225 2.18 22.76 15.15
C GLN A 225 2.14 21.41 15.86
N GLU A 226 1.59 20.37 15.21
CA GLU A 226 1.46 19.03 15.79
C GLU A 226 2.77 18.25 15.82
N HIS A 227 3.63 18.40 14.79
CA HIS A 227 4.79 17.54 14.57
C HIS A 227 6.13 18.28 14.55
N GLY A 228 6.14 19.60 14.73
CA GLY A 228 7.32 20.45 14.55
C GLY A 228 7.62 20.77 13.09
N ALA A 229 8.48 21.76 12.86
CA ALA A 229 8.68 22.34 11.53
C ALA A 229 9.21 21.34 10.48
N VAL A 230 10.15 20.50 10.83
CA VAL A 230 10.78 19.54 9.90
C VAL A 230 9.81 18.43 9.54
N LEU A 231 9.32 17.69 10.54
CA LEU A 231 8.43 16.56 10.33
C LEU A 231 7.06 17.00 9.79
N GLY A 232 6.49 18.09 10.34
CA GLY A 232 5.19 18.61 9.89
C GLY A 232 5.21 19.01 8.42
N ASN A 233 6.27 19.68 7.93
CA ASN A 233 6.42 19.98 6.52
C ASN A 233 6.58 18.71 5.67
N ALA A 234 7.36 17.73 6.13
CA ALA A 234 7.54 16.47 5.39
C ALA A 234 6.23 15.70 5.25
N LEU A 235 5.43 15.60 6.32
CA LEU A 235 4.12 14.97 6.34
C LEU A 235 3.10 15.71 5.46
N PHE A 236 3.05 17.03 5.55
CA PHE A 236 2.21 17.84 4.68
C PHE A 236 2.57 17.63 3.21
N ASN A 237 3.85 17.66 2.87
CA ASN A 237 4.32 17.44 1.50
C ASN A 237 3.95 16.03 1.02
N GLN A 238 4.01 15.00 1.86
CA GLN A 238 3.59 13.66 1.52
C GLN A 238 2.07 13.57 1.26
N GLU A 239 1.25 14.08 2.19
CA GLU A 239 -0.21 13.92 2.14
C GLU A 239 -0.87 14.80 1.07
N TYR A 240 -0.35 16.00 0.84
CA TYR A 240 -0.95 17.00 -0.06
C TYR A 240 -0.15 17.26 -1.33
N LEU A 241 1.18 17.20 -1.28
CA LEU A 241 2.02 17.47 -2.46
C LEU A 241 2.59 16.21 -3.10
N CYS A 242 2.17 15.04 -2.65
CA CYS A 242 2.57 13.73 -3.19
C CYS A 242 4.08 13.51 -3.19
N SER A 243 4.79 14.08 -2.20
CA SER A 243 6.22 13.85 -2.03
C SER A 243 6.51 12.43 -1.55
N PHE A 244 7.50 11.79 -2.18
CA PHE A 244 8.04 10.50 -1.72
C PHE A 244 9.27 10.67 -0.81
N GLU A 245 9.65 11.91 -0.48
CA GLU A 245 10.85 12.21 0.31
C GLU A 245 10.59 12.17 1.83
N ALA A 246 9.35 12.14 2.27
CA ALA A 246 9.06 12.01 3.68
C ALA A 246 9.57 10.65 4.17
N SER A 247 10.41 10.65 5.19
CA SER A 247 10.79 9.43 5.90
C SER A 247 9.53 8.75 6.42
N THR A 248 9.53 7.41 6.43
CA THR A 248 8.38 6.60 6.84
C THR A 248 7.81 7.14 8.16
N ILE A 249 6.52 7.52 8.14
CA ILE A 249 5.80 8.00 9.32
C ILE A 249 5.89 6.90 10.39
N GLY A 250 6.40 7.24 11.56
CA GLY A 250 6.64 6.26 12.63
C GLY A 250 8.08 5.74 12.70
N ALA A 251 8.96 6.13 11.78
CA ALA A 251 10.38 5.91 11.98
C ALA A 251 10.88 6.79 13.15
N VAL A 252 10.95 6.21 14.34
CA VAL A 252 11.39 6.88 15.58
C VAL A 252 12.74 7.59 15.36
N TRP A 253 13.57 7.06 14.50
CA TRP A 253 14.94 7.50 14.20
C TRP A 253 15.08 8.13 12.81
N GLY A 254 13.98 8.51 12.15
CA GLY A 254 14.03 9.04 10.77
C GLY A 254 14.92 10.27 10.59
N PRO A 255 14.75 11.34 11.41
CA PRO A 255 15.59 12.53 11.37
C PRO A 255 17.06 12.22 11.67
N GLU A 256 17.35 11.41 12.68
CA GLU A 256 18.69 11.05 13.11
C GLU A 256 19.42 10.22 12.04
N ILE A 257 18.73 9.30 11.38
CA ILE A 257 19.29 8.53 10.26
C ILE A 257 19.56 9.44 9.06
N GLN A 258 18.70 10.43 8.81
CA GLN A 258 18.94 11.39 7.73
C GLN A 258 20.16 12.25 8.04
N GLU A 259 20.31 12.75 9.27
CA GLU A 259 21.48 13.48 9.72
C GLU A 259 22.76 12.65 9.57
N LEU A 260 22.74 11.37 9.93
CA LEU A 260 23.86 10.45 9.74
C LEU A 260 24.23 10.30 8.26
N LYS A 261 23.23 10.24 7.36
CA LYS A 261 23.48 10.18 5.90
C LYS A 261 24.08 11.47 5.37
N ASP A 262 23.53 12.62 5.76
CA ASP A 262 23.99 13.94 5.33
C ASP A 262 25.41 14.24 5.85
N ALA A 263 25.74 13.73 7.03
CA ALA A 263 27.09 13.79 7.60
C ALA A 263 28.07 12.76 6.99
N GLY A 264 27.62 11.93 6.02
CA GLY A 264 28.45 10.88 5.42
C GLY A 264 28.79 9.73 6.38
N ARG A 265 28.08 9.61 7.50
CA ARG A 265 28.32 8.58 8.54
C ARG A 265 27.50 7.30 8.30
N ALA A 266 26.54 7.31 7.36
CA ALA A 266 25.80 6.13 6.92
C ALA A 266 26.46 5.60 5.63
N GLY A 267 27.24 4.53 5.76
CA GLY A 267 27.98 3.94 4.65
C GLY A 267 28.51 2.57 5.01
N ASN A 268 29.43 2.04 4.21
CA ASN A 268 30.05 0.75 4.48
C ASN A 268 31.06 0.90 5.64
N CYS A 269 30.66 0.45 6.82
CA CYS A 269 31.50 0.40 8.01
C CYS A 269 32.05 -1.02 8.17
N GLY A 270 33.28 -1.26 7.73
CA GLY A 270 33.91 -2.59 7.77
C GLY A 270 34.31 -3.03 9.18
N TYR A 271 34.38 -4.36 9.37
CA TYR A 271 34.95 -4.96 10.59
C TYR A 271 36.42 -4.59 10.80
N ASP A 272 36.74 -4.12 11.98
CA ASP A 272 38.14 -3.86 12.42
C ASP A 272 38.55 -4.94 13.45
N PRO A 273 39.50 -5.84 13.13
CA PRO A 273 39.87 -6.94 14.02
C PRO A 273 40.56 -6.50 15.33
N ARG A 274 40.91 -5.24 15.46
CA ARG A 274 41.49 -4.69 16.68
C ARG A 274 40.49 -4.46 17.81
N TYR A 275 39.19 -4.44 17.47
CA TYR A 275 38.11 -4.18 18.41
C TYR A 275 37.16 -5.37 18.48
N PRO A 276 36.65 -5.73 19.67
CA PRO A 276 35.68 -6.80 19.78
C PRO A 276 34.34 -6.37 19.15
N VAL A 277 33.64 -7.36 18.59
CA VAL A 277 32.28 -7.18 18.06
C VAL A 277 31.27 -7.49 19.16
N HIS A 278 30.46 -6.51 19.49
CA HIS A 278 29.31 -6.69 20.37
C HIS A 278 28.08 -7.02 19.57
N THR A 279 27.11 -7.73 20.17
CA THR A 279 25.81 -7.97 19.54
C THR A 279 24.67 -7.43 20.40
N SER A 280 23.65 -6.88 19.75
CA SER A 280 22.38 -6.50 20.38
C SER A 280 21.25 -7.29 19.71
N TRP A 281 20.39 -7.89 20.50
CA TRP A 281 19.38 -8.82 20.07
C TRP A 281 17.99 -8.26 20.28
N ASP A 282 17.13 -8.44 19.27
CA ASP A 282 15.68 -8.32 19.37
C ASP A 282 15.08 -9.68 19.06
N LEU A 283 14.34 -10.27 20.02
CA LEU A 283 13.88 -11.65 19.94
C LEU A 283 12.40 -11.70 19.55
N GLY A 284 12.11 -12.07 18.29
CA GLY A 284 10.77 -12.35 17.77
C GLY A 284 10.39 -13.84 17.88
N ILE A 285 9.10 -14.15 18.06
CA ILE A 285 8.55 -15.53 18.01
C ILE A 285 7.62 -15.69 16.81
N GLY A 286 6.89 -14.67 16.43
CA GLY A 286 6.00 -14.62 15.26
C GLY A 286 6.43 -13.60 14.23
N ASP A 287 7.54 -12.95 14.47
CA ASP A 287 8.23 -11.96 13.68
C ASP A 287 9.74 -12.22 13.68
N ASP A 288 10.52 -11.39 12.98
CA ASP A 288 11.96 -11.63 12.85
C ASP A 288 12.69 -11.45 14.17
N THR A 289 13.55 -12.41 14.52
CA THR A 289 14.64 -12.17 15.46
C THR A 289 15.76 -11.43 14.75
N VAL A 290 16.17 -10.30 15.28
CA VAL A 290 17.21 -9.44 14.71
C VAL A 290 18.45 -9.41 15.58
N VAL A 291 19.63 -9.54 14.97
CA VAL A 291 20.93 -9.42 15.62
C VAL A 291 21.71 -8.28 14.95
N LEU A 292 22.05 -7.25 15.71
CA LEU A 292 22.93 -6.17 15.29
C LEU A 292 24.35 -6.46 15.75
N PHE A 293 25.32 -6.27 14.86
CA PHE A 293 26.76 -6.43 15.16
C PHE A 293 27.43 -5.06 15.13
N TRP A 294 28.10 -4.69 16.22
CA TRP A 294 28.69 -3.37 16.36
C TRP A 294 30.02 -3.39 17.13
N GLN A 295 30.84 -2.38 16.92
CA GLN A 295 32.12 -2.19 17.56
C GLN A 295 32.20 -0.82 18.23
N GLU A 296 32.83 -0.76 19.40
CA GLU A 296 33.22 0.51 20.02
C GLU A 296 34.61 0.91 19.54
N VAL A 297 34.67 2.05 18.83
CA VAL A 297 35.96 2.58 18.32
C VAL A 297 36.12 4.02 18.79
N GLY A 298 36.91 4.22 19.83
CA GLY A 298 37.00 5.51 20.50
C GLY A 298 35.67 5.90 21.17
N ASN A 299 35.06 7.00 20.75
CA ASN A 299 33.75 7.47 21.23
C ASN A 299 32.62 7.14 20.29
N GLU A 300 32.83 6.25 19.32
CA GLU A 300 31.81 5.88 18.33
C GLU A 300 31.38 4.42 18.48
N ALA A 301 30.07 4.18 18.42
CA ALA A 301 29.50 2.87 18.18
C ALA A 301 29.30 2.70 16.66
N ARG A 302 29.99 1.75 16.06
CA ARG A 302 29.95 1.44 14.63
C ARG A 302 29.14 0.19 14.38
N LEU A 303 27.97 0.33 13.77
CA LEU A 303 27.19 -0.81 13.29
C LEU A 303 27.86 -1.36 12.02
N ILE A 304 28.37 -2.60 12.08
CA ILE A 304 29.17 -3.20 11.02
C ILE A 304 28.38 -4.23 10.20
N ASP A 305 27.37 -4.87 10.81
CA ASP A 305 26.58 -5.91 10.16
C ASP A 305 25.25 -6.09 10.89
N TYR A 306 24.27 -6.73 10.24
CA TYR A 306 23.03 -7.19 10.88
C TYR A 306 22.59 -8.54 10.31
N TYR A 307 21.80 -9.26 11.07
CA TYR A 307 21.15 -10.49 10.64
C TYR A 307 19.72 -10.52 11.14
N ALA A 308 18.79 -10.95 10.28
CA ALA A 308 17.39 -11.13 10.64
C ALA A 308 16.91 -12.50 10.10
N ALA A 309 16.15 -13.23 10.89
CA ALA A 309 15.50 -14.47 10.48
C ALA A 309 14.25 -14.73 11.33
N ASN A 310 13.27 -15.42 10.74
CA ASN A 310 12.05 -15.85 11.39
C ASN A 310 12.04 -17.38 11.58
N ASP A 311 11.22 -17.88 12.49
CA ASP A 311 10.98 -19.30 12.75
C ASP A 311 12.26 -20.14 12.97
N SER A 312 13.31 -19.56 13.56
CA SER A 312 14.60 -20.20 13.75
C SER A 312 14.95 -20.34 15.24
N GLY A 313 15.41 -21.51 15.63
CA GLY A 313 15.83 -21.80 17.01
C GLY A 313 17.22 -21.21 17.34
N LEU A 314 17.58 -21.23 18.62
CA LEU A 314 18.85 -20.67 19.13
C LEU A 314 20.09 -21.27 18.45
N GLU A 315 20.06 -22.55 18.09
CA GLU A 315 21.18 -23.24 17.39
C GLU A 315 21.48 -22.60 16.02
N HIS A 316 20.44 -22.13 15.32
CA HIS A 316 20.59 -21.43 14.06
C HIS A 316 21.40 -20.14 14.25
N TYR A 317 21.03 -19.33 15.24
CA TYR A 317 21.73 -18.07 15.50
C TYR A 317 23.15 -18.29 16.02
N ALA A 318 23.40 -19.31 16.80
CA ALA A 318 24.75 -19.72 17.21
C ALA A 318 25.62 -20.07 15.98
N SER A 319 25.06 -20.77 15.01
CA SER A 319 25.73 -21.08 13.74
C SER A 319 26.01 -19.83 12.92
N VAL A 320 25.08 -18.89 12.90
CA VAL A 320 25.23 -17.58 12.22
C VAL A 320 26.37 -16.77 12.84
N LEU A 321 26.48 -16.73 14.17
CA LEU A 321 27.58 -16.06 14.86
C LEU A 321 28.92 -16.75 14.54
N ALA A 322 28.96 -18.08 14.62
CA ALA A 322 30.19 -18.83 14.34
C ALA A 322 30.70 -18.64 12.90
N ALA A 323 29.79 -18.57 11.93
CA ALA A 323 30.12 -18.41 10.52
C ALA A 323 30.78 -17.05 10.19
N ARG A 324 30.53 -16.00 10.99
CA ARG A 324 31.09 -14.66 10.77
C ARG A 324 32.55 -14.50 11.21
N GLN A 325 33.06 -15.42 12.01
CA GLN A 325 34.45 -15.44 12.48
C GLN A 325 34.92 -14.11 13.14
N TYR A 326 33.99 -13.37 13.76
CA TYR A 326 34.30 -12.18 14.50
C TYR A 326 34.95 -12.48 15.84
N HIS A 327 35.83 -11.61 16.32
CA HIS A 327 36.27 -11.64 17.72
C HIS A 327 35.17 -11.00 18.57
N TYR A 328 34.32 -11.84 19.20
CA TYR A 328 33.15 -11.36 19.95
C TYR A 328 33.51 -10.83 21.34
N GLY A 329 32.82 -9.75 21.71
CA GLY A 329 32.83 -9.15 23.05
C GLY A 329 31.58 -9.53 23.85
N LYS A 330 30.71 -8.54 24.13
CA LYS A 330 29.48 -8.74 24.90
C LYS A 330 28.29 -8.99 23.99
N HIS A 331 27.36 -9.82 24.46
CA HIS A 331 26.05 -10.06 23.84
C HIS A 331 24.98 -9.39 24.70
N TYR A 332 24.23 -8.46 24.11
CA TYR A 332 23.15 -7.73 24.79
C TYR A 332 21.83 -8.30 24.30
N ALA A 333 21.11 -8.95 25.19
CA ALA A 333 19.78 -9.50 24.92
C ALA A 333 18.70 -8.71 25.67
N PRO A 334 17.45 -8.74 25.20
CA PRO A 334 16.34 -8.08 25.89
C PRO A 334 16.07 -8.74 27.25
N HIS A 335 15.39 -8.00 28.13
CA HIS A 335 15.13 -8.43 29.52
C HIS A 335 14.23 -9.68 29.62
N ASP A 336 13.46 -9.97 28.58
CA ASP A 336 12.55 -11.11 28.49
C ASP A 336 13.24 -12.41 28.02
N ILE A 337 14.54 -12.38 27.73
CA ILE A 337 15.33 -13.58 27.44
C ILE A 337 15.24 -14.63 28.57
N ALA A 338 14.97 -14.17 29.79
CA ALA A 338 14.78 -15.02 30.94
C ALA A 338 13.36 -15.63 31.06
N ALA A 339 12.43 -15.24 30.16
CA ALA A 339 11.07 -15.77 30.15
C ALA A 339 11.09 -17.26 29.76
N ARG A 340 10.31 -18.09 30.46
CA ARG A 340 10.18 -19.51 30.17
C ARG A 340 9.34 -19.72 28.91
N GLU A 341 9.82 -20.55 27.99
CA GLU A 341 8.99 -21.02 26.89
C GLU A 341 7.91 -21.98 27.38
N TRP A 342 6.67 -21.74 26.97
CA TRP A 342 5.49 -22.50 27.43
C TRP A 342 5.53 -23.99 27.03
N GLY A 343 6.36 -24.37 26.06
CA GLY A 343 6.45 -25.76 25.57
C GLY A 343 7.63 -26.59 26.09
N ALA A 344 8.73 -25.95 26.47
CA ALA A 344 9.98 -26.64 26.79
C ALA A 344 10.37 -26.59 28.28
N GLY A 345 9.75 -25.74 29.10
CA GLY A 345 10.08 -25.59 30.52
C GLY A 345 11.47 -25.03 30.82
N THR A 346 12.19 -24.63 29.78
CA THR A 346 13.53 -24.02 29.82
C THR A 346 13.48 -22.53 29.50
N THR A 347 14.45 -21.76 29.98
CA THR A 347 14.67 -20.37 29.58
C THR A 347 15.31 -20.32 28.19
N ARG A 348 15.00 -19.29 27.41
CA ARG A 348 15.63 -19.01 26.13
C ARG A 348 17.13 -18.78 26.26
#